data_c61331d1b6a0c47aceb6e28c3709ce27
#
_entry.id   c61331d1b6a0c47aceb6e28c3709ce27
#
_cell.length_a   1.000
_cell.length_b   1.000
_cell.length_c   1.000
_cell.angle_alpha   90.00
_cell.angle_beta   90.00
_cell.angle_gamma   90.00
#
_symmetry.space_group_name_H-M   'P 1'
#
loop_
_entity.id
_entity.type
_entity.pdbx_description
1 polymer ?
#
loop_
_entity_poly.entity_id
_entity_poly.type
_entity_poly.pdbx_seq_one_letter_code
_entity_poly.pdbx_strand_id
1 'polypeptide(L)'
;SMREFFLKVRNNNLFEGFIISIILISAIFVGFRTYDEMFDPEIFLYISYLDYVVTIIFVIEIIIRMIADKSLLDFFKSPWNAFDFIIVAISLIPIESLDSILLARLVRVFRLLRLVSFIPQFRILIESFIAAIPRVGYILLFMFVEFYIFAAIGSILFAEISPMHWGNVGLAMLTLFQTATLEGWPDLMYQSLEVQRFSWIFFVVFIILNSLVFMNMIIGVIIDVIVKANEDDAPENIKLLNEISERLEKIENKLSN
;
A
#
# COMPACT_ATOMS: atom_id res chain seq x y z
N SER A 1 -11.89 33.19 17.13
CA SER A 1 -12.58 32.15 17.89
C SER A 1 -11.60 31.00 18.24
N MET A 2 -11.92 30.21 19.25
CA MET A 2 -11.10 29.06 19.66
C MET A 2 -10.77 28.14 18.44
N ARG A 3 -11.75 27.89 17.58
CA ARG A 3 -11.59 27.14 16.34
C ARG A 3 -10.57 27.76 15.38
N GLU A 4 -10.55 29.06 15.20
CA GLU A 4 -9.57 29.71 14.33
C GLU A 4 -8.15 29.58 14.85
N PHE A 5 -7.95 29.55 16.15
CA PHE A 5 -6.66 29.25 16.75
C PHE A 5 -6.20 27.84 16.38
N PHE A 6 -7.06 26.81 16.56
CA PHE A 6 -6.72 25.43 16.22
C PHE A 6 -6.54 25.22 14.72
N LEU A 7 -7.27 25.93 13.87
CA LEU A 7 -7.01 25.94 12.42
C LEU A 7 -5.64 26.49 12.07
N LYS A 8 -5.20 27.56 12.74
CA LYS A 8 -3.84 28.08 12.54
C LYS A 8 -2.76 27.11 13.01
N VAL A 9 -2.97 26.43 14.13
CA VAL A 9 -2.04 25.39 14.61
C VAL A 9 -1.97 24.23 13.64
N ARG A 10 -3.10 23.70 13.19
CA ARG A 10 -3.18 22.60 12.22
C ARG A 10 -2.47 22.89 10.92
N ASN A 11 -2.61 24.13 10.40
CA ASN A 11 -2.05 24.54 9.12
C ASN A 11 -0.62 25.11 9.24
N ASN A 12 0.00 24.96 10.39
CA ASN A 12 1.37 25.45 10.62
C ASN A 12 2.39 24.36 10.23
N ASN A 13 3.25 24.68 9.28
CA ASN A 13 4.32 23.77 8.81
C ASN A 13 5.26 23.31 9.93
N LEU A 14 5.48 24.16 10.96
CA LEU A 14 6.28 23.78 12.12
C LEU A 14 5.59 22.72 12.98
N PHE A 15 4.27 22.82 13.14
CA PHE A 15 3.49 21.83 13.86
C PHE A 15 3.47 20.49 13.10
N GLU A 16 3.25 20.52 11.79
CA GLU A 16 3.31 19.34 10.92
C GLU A 16 4.70 18.70 10.98
N GLY A 17 5.77 19.48 10.82
CA GLY A 17 7.16 19.01 10.92
C GLY A 17 7.48 18.41 12.29
N PHE A 18 6.95 19.00 13.38
CA PHE A 18 7.06 18.46 14.73
C PHE A 18 6.42 17.07 14.84
N ILE A 19 5.18 16.90 14.35
CA ILE A 19 4.48 15.61 14.39
C ILE A 19 5.21 14.56 13.55
N ILE A 20 5.67 14.90 12.36
CA ILE A 20 6.48 14.00 11.51
C ILE A 20 7.74 13.57 12.27
N SER A 21 8.44 14.50 12.94
CA SER A 21 9.62 14.19 13.73
C SER A 21 9.32 13.22 14.88
N ILE A 22 8.20 13.41 15.57
CA ILE A 22 7.75 12.51 16.64
C ILE A 22 7.44 11.11 16.11
N ILE A 23 6.81 10.99 14.92
CA ILE A 23 6.58 9.70 14.27
C ILE A 23 7.90 9.00 13.95
N LEU A 24 8.88 9.73 13.40
CA LEU A 24 10.21 9.18 13.08
C LEU A 24 10.96 8.75 14.33
N ILE A 25 10.92 9.53 15.42
CA ILE A 25 11.51 9.17 16.70
C ILE A 25 10.83 7.90 17.25
N SER A 26 9.50 7.82 17.16
CA SER A 26 8.76 6.60 17.54
C SER A 26 9.20 5.38 16.72
N ALA A 27 9.51 5.55 15.42
CA ALA A 27 10.06 4.49 14.59
C ALA A 27 11.39 3.96 15.14
N ILE A 28 12.27 4.87 15.52
CA ILE A 28 13.57 4.53 16.12
C ILE A 28 13.37 3.73 17.41
N PHE A 29 12.45 4.15 18.28
CA PHE A 29 12.16 3.42 19.53
C PHE A 29 11.63 2.01 19.27
N VAL A 30 10.77 1.82 18.26
CA VAL A 30 10.30 0.49 17.85
C VAL A 30 11.48 -0.36 17.38
N GLY A 31 12.40 0.22 16.60
CA GLY A 31 13.62 -0.45 16.17
C GLY A 31 14.50 -0.86 17.35
N PHE A 32 14.77 0.03 18.30
CA PHE A 32 15.59 -0.29 19.49
C PHE A 32 15.02 -1.45 20.32
N ARG A 33 13.69 -1.57 20.39
CA ARG A 33 13.04 -2.67 21.13
C ARG A 33 13.25 -4.05 20.50
N THR A 34 13.76 -4.15 19.28
CA THR A 34 14.11 -5.44 18.67
C THR A 34 15.46 -5.97 19.14
N TYR A 35 16.24 -5.15 19.85
CA TYR A 35 17.56 -5.49 20.39
C TYR A 35 17.51 -5.77 21.91
N ASP A 36 16.45 -6.43 22.38
CA ASP A 36 16.18 -6.67 23.82
C ASP A 36 17.38 -7.28 24.58
N GLU A 37 18.18 -8.12 23.94
CA GLU A 37 19.32 -8.79 24.55
C GLU A 37 20.60 -7.93 24.65
N MET A 38 20.65 -6.79 23.93
CA MET A 38 21.85 -5.96 23.82
C MET A 38 21.89 -4.76 24.77
N PHE A 39 20.74 -4.39 25.35
CA PHE A 39 20.62 -3.18 26.17
C PHE A 39 20.18 -3.48 27.59
N ASP A 40 20.59 -2.58 28.50
CA ASP A 40 20.23 -2.63 29.92
C ASP A 40 18.70 -2.50 30.11
N PRO A 41 18.05 -3.30 30.98
CA PRO A 41 16.62 -3.20 31.28
C PRO A 41 16.14 -1.80 31.65
N GLU A 42 16.98 -0.97 32.27
CA GLU A 42 16.63 0.42 32.58
C GLU A 42 16.35 1.26 31.30
N ILE A 43 17.08 1.03 30.24
CA ILE A 43 16.89 1.73 28.96
C ILE A 43 15.49 1.46 28.40
N PHE A 44 15.01 0.22 28.50
CA PHE A 44 13.66 -0.15 28.05
C PHE A 44 12.56 0.51 28.87
N LEU A 45 12.81 0.75 30.14
CA LEU A 45 11.88 1.50 31.00
C LEU A 45 11.75 2.95 30.49
N TYR A 46 12.86 3.63 30.21
CA TYR A 46 12.85 4.98 29.65
C TYR A 46 12.19 5.03 28.28
N ILE A 47 12.48 4.09 27.38
CA ILE A 47 11.83 3.98 26.08
C ILE A 47 10.31 3.78 26.25
N SER A 48 9.86 3.03 27.24
CA SER A 48 8.44 2.84 27.52
C SER A 48 7.75 4.14 27.96
N TYR A 49 8.39 4.92 28.85
CA TYR A 49 7.86 6.23 29.25
C TYR A 49 7.78 7.20 28.05
N LEU A 50 8.82 7.25 27.22
CA LEU A 50 8.82 8.07 26.01
C LEU A 50 7.70 7.64 25.03
N ASP A 51 7.42 6.36 24.93
CA ASP A 51 6.36 5.80 24.11
C ASP A 51 4.96 6.26 24.58
N TYR A 52 4.74 6.35 25.90
CA TYR A 52 3.52 6.95 26.46
C TYR A 52 3.41 8.44 26.13
N VAL A 53 4.51 9.18 26.26
CA VAL A 53 4.54 10.62 25.90
C VAL A 53 4.20 10.81 24.42
N VAL A 54 4.77 10.00 23.52
CA VAL A 54 4.46 10.01 22.09
C VAL A 54 2.98 9.74 21.84
N THR A 55 2.39 8.76 22.52
CA THR A 55 0.97 8.45 22.39
C THR A 55 0.09 9.61 22.84
N ILE A 56 0.42 10.27 23.95
CA ILE A 56 -0.29 11.47 24.44
C ILE A 56 -0.20 12.61 23.41
N ILE A 57 0.96 12.83 22.82
CA ILE A 57 1.14 13.85 21.77
C ILE A 57 0.22 13.57 20.59
N PHE A 58 0.11 12.33 20.15
CA PHE A 58 -0.77 11.94 19.04
C PHE A 58 -2.25 12.10 19.38
N VAL A 59 -2.65 11.80 20.62
CA VAL A 59 -4.03 12.07 21.08
C VAL A 59 -4.34 13.56 21.04
N ILE A 60 -3.44 14.39 21.56
CA ILE A 60 -3.60 15.84 21.55
C ILE A 60 -3.68 16.37 20.12
N GLU A 61 -2.83 15.87 19.22
CA GLU A 61 -2.83 16.26 17.81
C GLU A 61 -4.17 15.92 17.14
N ILE A 62 -4.71 14.71 17.32
CA ILE A 62 -6.02 14.33 16.79
C ILE A 62 -7.13 15.22 17.35
N ILE A 63 -7.10 15.52 18.65
CA ILE A 63 -8.08 16.42 19.28
C ILE A 63 -8.01 17.82 18.65
N ILE A 64 -6.80 18.36 18.44
CA ILE A 64 -6.60 19.66 17.77
C ILE A 64 -7.23 19.64 16.38
N ARG A 65 -7.01 18.59 15.60
CA ARG A 65 -7.58 18.45 14.25
C ARG A 65 -9.12 18.34 14.30
N MET A 66 -9.66 17.57 15.24
CA MET A 66 -11.11 17.43 15.40
C MET A 66 -11.78 18.77 15.77
N ILE A 67 -11.18 19.58 16.64
CA ILE A 67 -11.69 20.89 17.03
C ILE A 67 -11.54 21.92 15.89
N ALA A 68 -10.50 21.78 15.07
CA ALA A 68 -10.24 22.66 13.92
C ALA A 68 -11.33 22.49 12.83
N ASP A 69 -11.91 21.31 12.67
CA ASP A 69 -12.98 21.06 11.71
C ASP A 69 -14.34 21.63 12.20
N LYS A 70 -15.29 21.82 11.27
CA LYS A 70 -16.60 22.42 11.60
C LYS A 70 -17.46 21.52 12.50
N SER A 71 -17.32 20.21 12.31
CA SER A 71 -18.01 19.20 13.10
C SER A 71 -17.21 17.90 13.10
N LEU A 72 -17.52 17.00 14.04
CA LEU A 72 -16.94 15.64 14.05
C LEU A 72 -17.22 14.89 12.74
N LEU A 73 -18.39 15.09 12.16
CA LEU A 73 -18.74 14.47 10.88
C LEU A 73 -17.85 14.99 9.75
N ASP A 74 -17.52 16.28 9.75
CA ASP A 74 -16.63 16.85 8.74
C ASP A 74 -15.21 16.32 8.87
N PHE A 75 -14.72 16.07 10.09
CA PHE A 75 -13.44 15.43 10.33
C PHE A 75 -13.38 14.04 9.69
N PHE A 76 -14.40 13.20 9.88
CA PHE A 76 -14.44 11.84 9.34
C PHE A 76 -14.79 11.76 7.85
N LYS A 77 -15.16 12.86 7.18
CA LYS A 77 -15.29 12.89 5.72
C LYS A 77 -13.96 12.72 5.01
N SER A 78 -12.85 13.10 5.65
CA SER A 78 -11.51 12.83 5.11
C SER A 78 -11.08 11.41 5.47
N PRO A 79 -10.82 10.53 4.48
CA PRO A 79 -10.33 9.17 4.74
C PRO A 79 -9.03 9.17 5.54
N TRP A 80 -8.15 10.14 5.31
CA TRP A 80 -6.88 10.27 6.01
C TRP A 80 -7.03 10.66 7.49
N ASN A 81 -8.00 11.51 7.81
CA ASN A 81 -8.31 11.83 9.20
C ASN A 81 -8.89 10.61 9.94
N ALA A 82 -9.78 9.86 9.28
CA ALA A 82 -10.34 8.62 9.82
C ALA A 82 -9.23 7.57 10.05
N PHE A 83 -8.32 7.43 9.10
CA PHE A 83 -7.16 6.54 9.19
C PHE A 83 -6.27 6.90 10.39
N ASP A 84 -5.87 8.17 10.54
CA ASP A 84 -5.07 8.64 11.66
C ASP A 84 -5.78 8.43 13.00
N PHE A 85 -7.08 8.72 13.06
CA PHE A 85 -7.90 8.50 14.25
C PHE A 85 -7.91 7.02 14.66
N ILE A 86 -8.13 6.10 13.72
CA ILE A 86 -8.15 4.65 13.97
C ILE A 86 -6.82 4.19 14.53
N ILE A 87 -5.70 4.62 13.95
CA ILE A 87 -4.37 4.25 14.43
C ILE A 87 -4.14 4.72 15.86
N VAL A 88 -4.52 5.96 16.19
CA VAL A 88 -4.37 6.50 17.55
C VAL A 88 -5.30 5.79 18.51
N ALA A 89 -6.57 5.55 18.13
CA ALA A 89 -7.54 4.83 18.94
C ALA A 89 -7.08 3.40 19.30
N ILE A 90 -6.56 2.66 18.30
CA ILE A 90 -5.99 1.32 18.53
C ILE A 90 -4.78 1.41 19.47
N SER A 91 -3.97 2.47 19.39
CA SER A 91 -2.81 2.68 20.27
C SER A 91 -3.19 2.95 21.73
N LEU A 92 -4.44 3.31 22.01
CA LEU A 92 -4.96 3.55 23.36
C LEU A 92 -5.55 2.28 24.01
N ILE A 93 -5.74 1.19 23.26
CA ILE A 93 -6.28 -0.05 23.80
C ILE A 93 -5.27 -0.60 24.81
N PRO A 94 -5.67 -0.87 26.08
CA PRO A 94 -4.77 -1.45 27.07
C PRO A 94 -4.31 -2.83 26.62
N ILE A 95 -3.03 -2.97 26.41
CA ILE A 95 -2.41 -4.18 25.82
C ILE A 95 -2.43 -5.35 26.80
N GLU A 96 -2.54 -5.06 28.09
CA GLU A 96 -2.68 -6.05 29.17
C GLU A 96 -3.95 -6.91 29.02
N SER A 97 -4.95 -6.43 28.29
CA SER A 97 -6.18 -7.17 27.98
C SER A 97 -6.09 -8.06 26.72
N LEU A 98 -5.02 -7.97 25.96
CA LEU A 98 -4.76 -8.78 24.78
C LEU A 98 -3.75 -9.87 25.17
N ASP A 99 -4.14 -11.13 25.05
CA ASP A 99 -3.34 -12.34 25.39
C ASP A 99 -2.00 -12.45 24.64
N SER A 100 -1.52 -11.38 24.00
CA SER A 100 -0.33 -11.42 23.17
C SER A 100 0.50 -10.15 23.23
N ILE A 101 1.68 -10.24 23.80
CA ILE A 101 2.78 -9.26 23.72
C ILE A 101 3.06 -8.88 22.26
N LEU A 102 2.82 -9.81 21.33
CA LEU A 102 2.99 -9.61 19.89
C LEU A 102 2.06 -8.53 19.34
N LEU A 103 0.77 -8.57 19.70
CA LEU A 103 -0.22 -7.55 19.24
C LEU A 103 0.17 -6.16 19.75
N ALA A 104 0.69 -6.09 20.97
CA ALA A 104 1.23 -4.86 21.52
C ALA A 104 2.35 -4.25 20.69
N ARG A 105 3.26 -5.08 20.24
CA ARG A 105 4.38 -4.67 19.39
C ARG A 105 3.87 -4.22 18.03
N LEU A 106 2.92 -4.94 17.42
CA LEU A 106 2.32 -4.59 16.12
C LEU A 106 1.59 -3.24 16.15
N VAL A 107 0.80 -2.97 17.19
CA VAL A 107 0.10 -1.68 17.34
C VAL A 107 1.09 -0.50 17.35
N ARG A 108 2.24 -0.66 18.01
CA ARG A 108 3.29 0.38 18.00
C ARG A 108 3.90 0.58 16.62
N VAL A 109 4.09 -0.50 15.85
CA VAL A 109 4.57 -0.43 14.46
C VAL A 109 3.55 0.29 13.58
N PHE A 110 2.26 0.00 13.73
CA PHE A 110 1.21 0.59 12.90
C PHE A 110 1.12 2.12 13.03
N ARG A 111 1.54 2.71 14.16
CA ARG A 111 1.59 4.18 14.27
C ARG A 111 2.50 4.84 13.23
N LEU A 112 3.50 4.11 12.69
CA LEU A 112 4.40 4.61 11.65
C LEU A 112 3.68 4.82 10.32
N LEU A 113 2.58 4.10 10.09
CA LEU A 113 1.74 4.28 8.89
C LEU A 113 1.14 5.69 8.81
N ARG A 114 1.10 6.44 9.92
CA ARG A 114 0.69 7.83 9.94
C ARG A 114 1.58 8.74 9.08
N LEU A 115 2.83 8.34 8.80
CA LEU A 115 3.67 9.06 7.83
C LEU A 115 3.00 9.18 6.46
N VAL A 116 2.18 8.20 6.08
CA VAL A 116 1.46 8.22 4.80
C VAL A 116 0.45 9.37 4.76
N SER A 117 -0.24 9.65 5.87
CA SER A 117 -1.21 10.74 5.93
C SER A 117 -0.58 12.12 6.04
N PHE A 118 0.63 12.21 6.60
CA PHE A 118 1.34 13.48 6.78
C PHE A 118 2.17 13.90 5.57
N ILE A 119 2.73 12.94 4.81
CA ILE A 119 3.57 13.22 3.64
C ILE A 119 2.71 13.22 2.37
N PRO A 120 2.47 14.38 1.71
CA PRO A 120 1.58 14.48 0.56
C PRO A 120 1.93 13.53 -0.59
N GLN A 121 3.23 13.29 -0.83
CA GLN A 121 3.71 12.39 -1.87
C GLN A 121 3.28 10.94 -1.62
N PHE A 122 3.33 10.48 -0.35
CA PHE A 122 2.87 9.14 0.02
C PHE A 122 1.35 9.01 -0.12
N ARG A 123 0.62 10.05 0.26
CA ARG A 123 -0.84 10.10 0.09
C ARG A 123 -1.24 9.96 -1.37
N ILE A 124 -0.64 10.76 -2.25
CA ILE A 124 -0.90 10.70 -3.71
C ILE A 124 -0.55 9.31 -4.26
N LEU A 125 0.56 8.73 -3.83
CA LEU A 125 0.97 7.38 -4.25
C LEU A 125 -0.08 6.32 -3.87
N ILE A 126 -0.54 6.32 -2.62
CA ILE A 126 -1.56 5.37 -2.13
C ILE A 126 -2.90 5.59 -2.82
N GLU A 127 -3.34 6.84 -2.97
CA GLU A 127 -4.59 7.18 -3.68
C GLU A 127 -4.54 6.72 -5.14
N SER A 128 -3.42 6.93 -5.82
CA SER A 128 -3.20 6.45 -7.20
C SER A 128 -3.22 4.93 -7.29
N PHE A 129 -2.61 4.25 -6.31
CA PHE A 129 -2.62 2.80 -6.24
C PHE A 129 -4.04 2.26 -6.03
N ILE A 130 -4.79 2.81 -5.08
CA ILE A 130 -6.19 2.42 -4.82
C ILE A 130 -7.07 2.68 -6.04
N ALA A 131 -6.88 3.82 -6.72
CA ALA A 131 -7.62 4.15 -7.94
C ALA A 131 -7.32 3.19 -9.11
N ALA A 132 -6.16 2.54 -9.12
CA ALA A 132 -5.80 1.55 -10.11
C ALA A 132 -6.45 0.17 -9.87
N ILE A 133 -6.81 -0.18 -8.61
CA ILE A 133 -7.35 -1.49 -8.24
C ILE A 133 -8.56 -1.91 -9.10
N PRO A 134 -9.61 -1.07 -9.32
CA PRO A 134 -10.76 -1.48 -10.13
C PRO A 134 -10.41 -1.89 -11.56
N ARG A 135 -9.37 -1.29 -12.14
CA ARG A 135 -8.93 -1.57 -13.52
C ARG A 135 -8.26 -2.93 -13.65
N VAL A 136 -7.44 -3.28 -12.68
CA VAL A 136 -6.73 -4.57 -12.63
C VAL A 136 -7.54 -5.66 -11.92
N GLY A 137 -8.67 -5.30 -11.32
CA GLY A 137 -9.47 -6.20 -10.48
C GLY A 137 -9.92 -7.47 -11.19
N TYR A 138 -10.35 -7.35 -12.45
CA TYR A 138 -10.74 -8.53 -13.26
C TYR A 138 -9.55 -9.45 -13.55
N ILE A 139 -8.37 -8.87 -13.79
CA ILE A 139 -7.14 -9.65 -14.02
C ILE A 139 -6.73 -10.37 -12.74
N LEU A 140 -6.77 -9.67 -11.60
CA LEU A 140 -6.49 -10.28 -10.30
C LEU A 140 -7.49 -11.38 -9.94
N LEU A 141 -8.77 -11.19 -10.25
CA LEU A 141 -9.78 -12.23 -10.07
C LEU A 141 -9.50 -13.44 -10.96
N PHE A 142 -9.14 -13.23 -12.22
CA PHE A 142 -8.76 -14.31 -13.12
C PHE A 142 -7.53 -15.07 -12.61
N MET A 143 -6.47 -14.36 -12.18
CA MET A 143 -5.29 -14.96 -11.57
C MET A 143 -5.64 -15.74 -10.32
N PHE A 144 -6.53 -15.23 -9.47
CA PHE A 144 -6.97 -15.96 -8.27
C PHE A 144 -7.66 -17.28 -8.62
N VAL A 145 -8.56 -17.27 -9.64
CA VAL A 145 -9.24 -18.47 -10.10
C VAL A 145 -8.24 -19.47 -10.70
N GLU A 146 -7.31 -19.00 -11.51
CA GLU A 146 -6.22 -19.82 -12.07
C GLU A 146 -5.41 -20.49 -10.95
N PHE A 147 -4.93 -19.69 -9.98
CA PHE A 147 -4.16 -20.20 -8.85
C PHE A 147 -4.96 -21.22 -8.03
N TYR A 148 -6.24 -20.97 -7.80
CA TYR A 148 -7.09 -21.88 -7.05
C TYR A 148 -7.26 -23.23 -7.77
N ILE A 149 -7.48 -23.21 -9.09
CA ILE A 149 -7.60 -24.43 -9.90
C ILE A 149 -6.29 -25.22 -9.88
N PHE A 150 -5.17 -24.57 -10.14
CA PHE A 150 -3.87 -25.24 -10.10
C PHE A 150 -3.49 -25.69 -8.69
N ALA A 151 -3.84 -24.95 -7.65
CA ALA A 151 -3.63 -25.35 -6.27
C ALA A 151 -4.43 -26.60 -5.89
N ALA A 152 -5.69 -26.66 -6.31
CA ALA A 152 -6.52 -27.85 -6.10
C ALA A 152 -5.94 -29.08 -6.83
N ILE A 153 -5.54 -28.93 -8.09
CA ILE A 153 -4.88 -30.00 -8.86
C ILE A 153 -3.55 -30.39 -8.21
N GLY A 154 -2.71 -29.40 -7.85
CA GLY A 154 -1.42 -29.63 -7.22
C GLY A 154 -1.52 -30.34 -5.88
N SER A 155 -2.51 -29.97 -5.05
CA SER A 155 -2.74 -30.63 -3.76
C SER A 155 -3.21 -32.10 -3.94
N ILE A 156 -3.96 -32.41 -5.00
CA ILE A 156 -4.36 -33.79 -5.31
C ILE A 156 -3.18 -34.63 -5.82
N LEU A 157 -2.36 -34.04 -6.67
CA LEU A 157 -1.27 -34.73 -7.33
C LEU A 157 -0.01 -34.90 -6.48
N PHE A 158 0.31 -33.91 -5.65
CA PHE A 158 1.64 -33.76 -5.04
C PHE A 158 1.60 -33.72 -3.50
N ALA A 159 0.44 -33.83 -2.85
CA ALA A 159 0.35 -33.75 -1.39
C ALA A 159 1.18 -34.82 -0.68
N GLU A 160 1.25 -36.04 -1.21
CA GLU A 160 2.03 -37.14 -0.63
C GLU A 160 3.54 -36.95 -0.90
N ILE A 161 3.91 -36.27 -1.99
CA ILE A 161 5.31 -36.04 -2.37
C ILE A 161 5.93 -34.97 -1.48
N SER A 162 5.20 -33.86 -1.28
CA SER A 162 5.65 -32.75 -0.43
C SER A 162 4.47 -32.13 0.31
N PRO A 163 4.10 -32.68 1.48
CA PRO A 163 2.98 -32.16 2.28
C PRO A 163 3.16 -30.70 2.69
N MET A 164 4.41 -30.23 2.83
CA MET A 164 4.75 -28.86 3.19
C MET A 164 4.31 -27.87 2.11
N HIS A 165 4.42 -28.24 0.83
CA HIS A 165 4.08 -27.38 -0.31
C HIS A 165 2.68 -27.63 -0.86
N TRP A 166 2.17 -28.87 -0.79
CA TRP A 166 0.97 -29.31 -1.48
C TRP A 166 -0.08 -29.98 -0.58
N GLY A 167 0.16 -30.04 0.74
CA GLY A 167 -0.67 -30.79 1.69
C GLY A 167 -2.12 -30.32 1.79
N ASN A 168 -2.43 -29.12 1.36
CA ASN A 168 -3.79 -28.59 1.19
C ASN A 168 -3.77 -27.42 0.18
N VAL A 169 -4.99 -27.00 -0.24
CA VAL A 169 -5.15 -25.94 -1.25
C VAL A 169 -4.49 -24.62 -0.81
N GLY A 170 -4.52 -24.27 0.47
CA GLY A 170 -3.89 -23.04 0.98
C GLY A 170 -2.38 -23.07 0.82
N LEU A 171 -1.73 -24.16 1.22
CA LEU A 171 -0.28 -24.35 1.02
C LEU A 171 0.09 -24.40 -0.46
N ALA A 172 -0.72 -25.08 -1.28
CA ALA A 172 -0.53 -25.13 -2.71
C ALA A 172 -0.64 -23.73 -3.37
N MET A 173 -1.58 -22.88 -2.92
CA MET A 173 -1.67 -21.49 -3.41
C MET A 173 -0.43 -20.68 -3.06
N LEU A 174 0.11 -20.82 -1.84
CA LEU A 174 1.37 -20.15 -1.45
C LEU A 174 2.55 -20.65 -2.31
N THR A 175 2.63 -21.92 -2.56
CA THR A 175 3.66 -22.54 -3.43
C THR A 175 3.54 -22.03 -4.87
N LEU A 176 2.31 -21.94 -5.40
CA LEU A 176 2.08 -21.37 -6.72
C LEU A 176 2.35 -19.87 -6.78
N PHE A 177 2.09 -19.13 -5.71
CA PHE A 177 2.46 -17.71 -5.63
C PHE A 177 3.98 -17.54 -5.73
N GLN A 178 4.76 -18.36 -5.03
CA GLN A 178 6.21 -18.42 -5.17
C GLN A 178 6.62 -18.79 -6.60
N THR A 179 6.01 -19.84 -7.17
CA THR A 179 6.26 -20.27 -8.56
C THR A 179 5.96 -19.18 -9.58
N ALA A 180 4.90 -18.39 -9.35
CA ALA A 180 4.53 -17.26 -10.22
C ALA A 180 5.59 -16.16 -10.26
N THR A 181 6.36 -15.98 -9.20
CA THR A 181 7.54 -15.10 -9.18
C THR A 181 8.77 -15.69 -9.84
N LEU A 182 8.65 -16.87 -10.43
CA LEU A 182 9.72 -17.67 -11.06
C LEU A 182 10.81 -18.13 -10.07
N GLU A 183 10.51 -18.14 -8.78
CA GLU A 183 11.44 -18.55 -7.73
C GLU A 183 11.21 -20.01 -7.35
N GLY A 184 12.27 -20.81 -7.33
CA GLY A 184 12.31 -22.18 -6.82
C GLY A 184 11.47 -23.22 -7.58
N TRP A 185 10.78 -22.86 -8.66
CA TRP A 185 9.91 -23.76 -9.39
C TRP A 185 10.64 -24.97 -10.02
N PRO A 186 11.90 -24.89 -10.49
CA PRO A 186 12.59 -26.05 -11.01
C PRO A 186 12.80 -27.13 -9.95
N ASP A 187 13.13 -26.74 -8.72
CA ASP A 187 13.35 -27.68 -7.62
C ASP A 187 12.06 -28.42 -7.25
N LEU A 188 10.93 -27.69 -7.18
CA LEU A 188 9.61 -28.27 -6.96
C LEU A 188 9.21 -29.23 -8.09
N MET A 189 9.50 -28.84 -9.33
CA MET A 189 9.23 -29.66 -10.50
C MET A 189 10.08 -30.94 -10.48
N TYR A 190 11.41 -30.84 -10.26
CA TYR A 190 12.28 -32.00 -10.21
C TYR A 190 11.93 -32.96 -9.07
N GLN A 191 11.61 -32.45 -7.88
CA GLN A 191 11.13 -33.25 -6.77
C GLN A 191 9.83 -34.04 -7.14
N SER A 192 8.94 -33.38 -7.87
CA SER A 192 7.69 -34.00 -8.32
C SER A 192 7.93 -35.05 -9.44
N LEU A 193 8.94 -34.82 -10.30
CA LEU A 193 9.32 -35.73 -11.38
C LEU A 193 9.85 -37.09 -10.88
N GLU A 194 10.45 -37.14 -9.70
CA GLU A 194 10.95 -38.40 -9.10
C GLU A 194 9.81 -39.40 -8.87
N VAL A 195 8.60 -38.93 -8.65
CA VAL A 195 7.39 -39.76 -8.37
C VAL A 195 6.47 -39.78 -9.58
N GLN A 196 6.25 -38.64 -10.23
CA GLN A 196 5.31 -38.50 -11.34
C GLN A 196 6.01 -37.94 -12.60
N ARG A 197 6.23 -38.81 -13.57
CA ARG A 197 6.98 -38.54 -14.81
C ARG A 197 6.45 -37.36 -15.64
N PHE A 198 5.18 -37.02 -15.55
CA PHE A 198 4.53 -35.95 -16.32
C PHE A 198 4.27 -34.68 -15.51
N SER A 199 4.77 -34.58 -14.27
CA SER A 199 4.56 -33.39 -13.41
C SER A 199 5.10 -32.09 -14.02
N TRP A 200 6.14 -32.18 -14.86
CA TRP A 200 6.69 -31.01 -15.56
C TRP A 200 5.64 -30.25 -16.39
N ILE A 201 4.64 -30.97 -16.94
CA ILE A 201 3.56 -30.34 -17.73
C ILE A 201 2.76 -29.40 -16.85
N PHE A 202 2.46 -29.80 -15.62
CA PHE A 202 1.74 -28.95 -14.66
C PHE A 202 2.47 -27.62 -14.41
N PHE A 203 3.78 -27.67 -14.12
CA PHE A 203 4.57 -26.48 -13.82
C PHE A 203 4.73 -25.60 -15.06
N VAL A 204 5.05 -26.18 -16.21
CA VAL A 204 5.25 -25.42 -17.46
C VAL A 204 3.96 -24.75 -17.90
N VAL A 205 2.83 -25.46 -17.87
CA VAL A 205 1.52 -24.89 -18.23
C VAL A 205 1.15 -23.73 -17.28
N PHE A 206 1.32 -23.92 -15.97
CA PHE A 206 1.08 -22.87 -15.00
C PHE A 206 1.93 -21.62 -15.26
N ILE A 207 3.25 -21.80 -15.48
CA ILE A 207 4.17 -20.67 -15.73
C ILE A 207 3.81 -19.95 -17.02
N ILE A 208 3.49 -20.68 -18.09
CA ILE A 208 3.11 -20.07 -19.37
C ILE A 208 1.82 -19.25 -19.20
N LEU A 209 0.78 -19.80 -18.56
CA LEU A 209 -0.48 -19.11 -18.35
C LEU A 209 -0.28 -17.87 -17.46
N ASN A 210 0.41 -18.03 -16.34
CA ASN A 210 0.69 -16.92 -15.43
C ASN A 210 1.50 -15.81 -16.12
N SER A 211 2.53 -16.17 -16.91
CA SER A 211 3.34 -15.20 -17.65
C SER A 211 2.55 -14.46 -18.70
N LEU A 212 1.62 -15.13 -19.41
CA LEU A 212 0.74 -14.48 -20.38
C LEU A 212 -0.21 -13.49 -19.71
N VAL A 213 -0.80 -13.86 -18.56
CA VAL A 213 -1.69 -12.97 -17.79
C VAL A 213 -0.91 -11.74 -17.30
N PHE A 214 0.28 -11.96 -16.76
CA PHE A 214 1.14 -10.89 -16.24
C PHE A 214 1.58 -9.93 -17.34
N MET A 215 2.00 -10.43 -18.49
CA MET A 215 2.35 -9.61 -19.66
C MET A 215 1.17 -8.79 -20.16
N ASN A 216 -0.03 -9.38 -20.24
CA ASN A 216 -1.24 -8.66 -20.62
C ASN A 216 -1.59 -7.54 -19.62
N MET A 217 -1.37 -7.74 -18.34
CA MET A 217 -1.54 -6.73 -17.30
C MET A 217 -0.57 -5.56 -17.51
N ILE A 218 0.72 -5.84 -17.73
CA ILE A 218 1.75 -4.82 -17.97
C ILE A 218 1.40 -4.01 -19.24
N ILE A 219 1.07 -4.67 -20.33
CA ILE A 219 0.70 -4.01 -21.59
C ILE A 219 -0.53 -3.13 -21.36
N GLY A 220 -1.55 -3.60 -20.65
CA GLY A 220 -2.75 -2.83 -20.32
C GLY A 220 -2.44 -1.55 -19.54
N VAL A 221 -1.55 -1.64 -18.52
CA VAL A 221 -1.12 -0.48 -17.74
C VAL A 221 -0.33 0.51 -18.60
N ILE A 222 0.56 0.03 -19.46
CA ILE A 222 1.37 0.88 -20.35
C ILE A 222 0.46 1.64 -21.32
N ILE A 223 -0.51 0.95 -21.95
CA ILE A 223 -1.48 1.58 -22.85
C ILE A 223 -2.28 2.65 -22.10
N ASP A 224 -2.75 2.38 -20.89
CA ASP A 224 -3.52 3.33 -20.09
C ASP A 224 -2.71 4.60 -19.75
N VAL A 225 -1.42 4.44 -19.44
CA VAL A 225 -0.50 5.58 -19.21
C VAL A 225 -0.30 6.40 -20.49
N ILE A 226 -0.10 5.75 -21.63
CA ILE A 226 0.09 6.43 -22.92
C ILE A 226 -1.19 7.18 -23.33
N VAL A 227 -2.36 6.56 -23.18
CA VAL A 227 -3.65 7.20 -23.51
C VAL A 227 -3.87 8.43 -22.65
N LYS A 228 -3.64 8.35 -21.35
CA LYS A 228 -3.75 9.50 -20.43
C LYS A 228 -2.79 10.63 -20.77
N ALA A 229 -1.53 10.31 -21.04
CA ALA A 229 -0.55 11.31 -21.42
C ALA A 229 -0.99 12.06 -22.69
N ASN A 230 -1.56 11.35 -23.67
CA ASN A 230 -2.09 11.96 -24.88
C ASN A 230 -3.37 12.78 -24.64
N GLU A 231 -4.23 12.36 -23.69
CA GLU A 231 -5.42 13.13 -23.30
C GLU A 231 -5.06 14.44 -22.58
N ASP A 232 -4.04 14.44 -21.77
CA ASP A 232 -3.56 15.64 -21.05
C ASP A 232 -2.94 16.66 -22.03
N ASP A 233 -2.28 16.20 -23.09
CA ASP A 233 -1.69 17.05 -24.14
C ASP A 233 -2.73 17.54 -25.18
N ALA A 234 -3.86 16.86 -25.31
CA ALA A 234 -4.89 17.20 -26.31
C ALA A 234 -5.48 18.61 -26.16
N PRO A 235 -5.79 19.13 -24.96
CA PRO A 235 -6.26 20.49 -24.77
C PRO A 235 -5.25 21.55 -25.19
N GLU A 236 -3.96 21.31 -24.95
CA GLU A 236 -2.88 22.22 -25.32
C GLU A 236 -2.69 22.25 -26.84
N ASN A 237 -2.74 21.12 -27.51
CA ASN A 237 -2.67 21.00 -28.96
C ASN A 237 -3.85 21.70 -29.65
N ILE A 238 -5.08 21.57 -29.12
CA ILE A 238 -6.26 22.26 -29.63
C ILE A 238 -6.13 23.78 -29.47
N LYS A 239 -5.60 24.24 -28.32
CA LYS A 239 -5.36 25.65 -28.07
C LYS A 239 -4.33 26.24 -29.04
N LEU A 240 -3.24 25.52 -29.28
CA LEU A 240 -2.22 25.90 -30.27
C LEU A 240 -2.78 25.94 -31.68
N LEU A 241 -3.59 24.97 -32.08
CA LEU A 241 -4.24 24.96 -33.39
C LEU A 241 -5.18 26.14 -33.57
N ASN A 242 -5.96 26.51 -32.57
CA ASN A 242 -6.83 27.67 -32.60
C ASN A 242 -6.02 29.00 -32.72
N GLU A 243 -4.93 29.10 -31.97
CA GLU A 243 -4.04 30.29 -32.05
C GLU A 243 -3.38 30.41 -33.41
N ILE A 244 -2.94 29.30 -34.02
CA ILE A 244 -2.39 29.29 -35.38
C ILE A 244 -3.46 29.68 -36.38
N SER A 245 -4.70 29.19 -36.28
CA SER A 245 -5.82 29.53 -37.15
C SER A 245 -6.13 31.01 -37.09
N GLU A 246 -6.20 31.62 -35.90
CA GLU A 246 -6.40 33.07 -35.75
C GLU A 246 -5.28 33.91 -36.38
N ARG A 247 -4.03 33.46 -36.25
CA ARG A 247 -2.88 34.15 -36.87
C ARG A 247 -2.92 34.06 -38.39
N LEU A 248 -3.30 32.93 -38.95
CA LEU A 248 -3.46 32.74 -40.38
C LEU A 248 -4.56 33.67 -40.94
N GLU A 249 -5.71 33.74 -40.29
CA GLU A 249 -6.80 34.63 -40.69
C GLU A 249 -6.40 36.11 -40.69
N LYS A 250 -5.63 36.54 -39.68
CA LYS A 250 -5.07 37.89 -39.61
C LYS A 250 -4.08 38.21 -40.75
N ILE A 251 -3.31 37.21 -41.18
CA ILE A 251 -2.35 37.37 -42.30
C ILE A 251 -3.11 37.44 -43.60
N GLU A 252 -4.11 36.55 -43.81
CA GLU A 252 -4.95 36.52 -45.02
C GLU A 252 -5.68 37.86 -45.21
N ASN A 253 -6.25 38.40 -44.14
CA ASN A 253 -6.91 39.73 -44.16
C ASN A 253 -5.98 40.88 -44.45
N LYS A 254 -4.69 40.75 -44.11
CA LYS A 254 -3.66 41.78 -44.43
C LYS A 254 -3.16 41.68 -45.88
N LEU A 255 -3.25 40.53 -46.50
CA LEU A 255 -2.82 40.31 -47.90
C LEU A 255 -3.90 40.63 -48.90
N SER A 256 -5.17 40.63 -48.45
CA SER A 256 -6.35 40.95 -49.30
C SER A 256 -6.73 42.41 -49.33
N ASN A 257 -6.05 43.28 -48.56
CA ASN A 257 -6.14 44.73 -48.55
C ASN A 257 -4.86 45.35 -49.12
#